data_eda7a6b595f72d61d82cb3304ebedbe8
#
_entry.id   eda7a6b595f72d61d82cb3304ebedbe8
#
_cell.length_a   1.000
_cell.length_b   1.000
_cell.length_c   1.000
_cell.angle_alpha   90.00
_cell.angle_beta   90.00
_cell.angle_gamma   90.00
#
_symmetry.space_group_name_H-M   'P 1'
#
loop_
_entity.id
_entity.type
_entity.pdbx_description
1 polymer ?
#
loop_
_entity_poly.entity_id
_entity_poly.type
_entity_poly.pdbx_seq_one_letter_code
_entity_poly.pdbx_strand_id
1 'polypeptide(L)'
;MQKPKDDDSSVQAPEDKRVFGVLPNYRTTENGIPFKRITAKQKLKIALKDSFDWPSYITGGLFAGLYQLENSNPSFGQGTAGYFRRLGTSSGDQIIGNMMTEGIVPSLIHQDPRYFRLGITGGTRKHRVLYALGSIVVARMDTGKKTFNFSEWGGNTLMASIGNAYYPDGRSASATGQRLLIACGTDAFSNVLKEFWPDVKQWLHNRKHKTEPAAIPAVTSSH
;
A
#
# COMPACT_ATOMS: atom_id res chain seq x y z
N MET A 1 32.93 -21.09 9.73
CA MET A 1 31.58 -20.52 10.00
C MET A 1 31.06 -19.90 8.72
N GLN A 2 30.18 -20.58 8.02
CA GLN A 2 29.56 -20.09 6.78
C GLN A 2 28.46 -19.10 7.19
N LYS A 3 28.60 -17.84 6.75
CA LYS A 3 27.59 -16.77 6.93
C LYS A 3 26.30 -17.24 6.25
N PRO A 4 25.11 -17.20 6.91
CA PRO A 4 23.87 -17.57 6.26
C PRO A 4 23.69 -16.70 5.01
N LYS A 5 23.55 -17.32 3.84
CA LYS A 5 23.10 -16.64 2.63
C LYS A 5 21.72 -16.05 2.95
N ASP A 6 21.61 -14.72 2.94
CA ASP A 6 20.33 -14.02 2.99
C ASP A 6 19.49 -14.52 1.80
N ASP A 7 18.64 -15.50 2.06
CA ASP A 7 17.76 -16.08 1.05
C ASP A 7 16.64 -15.08 0.75
N ASP A 8 16.87 -14.24 -0.27
CA ASP A 8 15.92 -13.22 -0.76
C ASP A 8 14.63 -13.87 -1.32
N SER A 9 14.62 -15.21 -1.51
CA SER A 9 13.45 -16.00 -1.93
C SER A 9 12.40 -16.15 -0.82
N SER A 10 12.72 -15.75 0.41
CA SER A 10 11.85 -15.93 1.58
C SER A 10 10.70 -14.92 1.66
N VAL A 11 10.76 -13.81 0.94
CA VAL A 11 9.61 -12.91 0.73
C VAL A 11 8.94 -13.37 -0.55
N GLN A 12 7.93 -14.21 -0.46
CA GLN A 12 7.08 -14.46 -1.62
C GLN A 12 6.42 -13.13 -1.98
N ALA A 13 6.98 -12.49 -3.02
CA ALA A 13 6.38 -11.31 -3.60
C ALA A 13 4.96 -11.68 -4.05
N PRO A 14 3.96 -10.83 -3.84
CA PRO A 14 2.63 -11.07 -4.36
C PRO A 14 2.73 -11.30 -5.88
N GLU A 15 1.90 -12.20 -6.40
CA GLU A 15 1.85 -12.55 -7.82
C GLU A 15 1.75 -11.29 -8.69
N ASP A 16 1.00 -10.28 -8.22
CA ASP A 16 0.93 -8.96 -8.81
C ASP A 16 1.66 -7.92 -7.94
N LYS A 17 2.74 -7.36 -8.47
CA LYS A 17 3.48 -6.27 -7.80
C LYS A 17 2.69 -4.97 -7.67
N ARG A 18 1.61 -4.81 -8.43
CA ARG A 18 0.77 -3.61 -8.44
C ARG A 18 -0.71 -3.94 -8.60
N VAL A 19 -1.56 -3.26 -7.82
CA VAL A 19 -3.02 -3.27 -7.97
C VAL A 19 -3.41 -2.25 -9.03
N PHE A 20 -4.24 -2.63 -9.99
CA PHE A 20 -4.61 -1.82 -11.17
C PHE A 20 -3.41 -1.30 -11.98
N GLY A 21 -2.23 -1.89 -11.84
CA GLY A 21 -0.99 -1.43 -12.47
C GLY A 21 -0.39 -0.16 -11.85
N VAL A 22 -1.03 0.46 -10.87
CA VAL A 22 -0.67 1.76 -10.31
C VAL A 22 -0.35 1.69 -8.82
N LEU A 23 -1.15 1.00 -8.00
CA LEU A 23 -0.96 0.98 -6.55
C LEU A 23 0.10 -0.07 -6.15
N PRO A 24 1.18 0.30 -5.46
CA PRO A 24 2.20 -0.65 -4.99
C PRO A 24 1.60 -1.75 -4.11
N ASN A 25 2.06 -2.99 -4.30
CA ASN A 25 1.54 -4.17 -3.63
C ASN A 25 2.66 -5.06 -3.03
N TYR A 26 3.83 -4.50 -2.79
CA TYR A 26 5.00 -5.26 -2.35
C TYR A 26 4.86 -5.80 -0.92
N ARG A 27 4.02 -5.17 -0.10
CA ARG A 27 3.77 -5.59 1.28
C ARG A 27 2.61 -6.59 1.43
N THR A 28 1.92 -6.99 0.36
CA THR A 28 0.80 -7.94 0.46
C THR A 28 1.32 -9.37 0.41
N THR A 29 0.74 -10.24 1.24
CA THR A 29 0.96 -11.68 1.24
C THR A 29 -0.36 -12.42 1.42
N GLU A 30 -0.43 -13.67 0.94
CA GLU A 30 -1.62 -14.50 1.09
C GLU A 30 -1.72 -15.08 2.50
N ASN A 31 -2.90 -15.01 3.11
CA ASN A 31 -3.11 -15.57 4.45
C ASN A 31 -3.03 -17.10 4.50
N GLY A 32 -3.22 -17.79 3.36
CA GLY A 32 -3.11 -19.26 3.26
C GLY A 32 -1.68 -19.81 3.26
N ILE A 33 -0.66 -18.95 3.23
CA ILE A 33 0.74 -19.35 3.22
C ILE A 33 1.25 -19.41 4.68
N PRO A 34 2.06 -20.45 5.05
CA PRO A 34 2.66 -20.52 6.37
C PRO A 34 3.38 -19.22 6.73
N PHE A 35 3.11 -18.70 7.94
CA PHE A 35 3.74 -17.48 8.40
C PHE A 35 5.26 -17.66 8.48
N LYS A 36 6.00 -16.82 7.78
CA LYS A 36 7.46 -16.73 7.84
C LYS A 36 7.87 -15.34 8.29
N ARG A 37 8.65 -15.26 9.36
CA ARG A 37 9.22 -14.00 9.84
C ARG A 37 10.12 -13.36 8.77
N ILE A 38 10.02 -12.04 8.62
CA ILE A 38 10.91 -11.24 7.76
C ILE A 38 11.89 -10.43 8.61
N THR A 39 13.07 -10.20 8.06
CA THR A 39 14.14 -9.45 8.73
C THR A 39 13.91 -7.94 8.62
N ALA A 40 14.56 -7.13 9.48
CA ALA A 40 14.51 -5.67 9.38
C ALA A 40 14.98 -5.16 8.00
N LYS A 41 16.00 -5.81 7.39
CA LYS A 41 16.46 -5.49 6.04
C LYS A 41 15.38 -5.71 4.99
N GLN A 42 14.59 -6.79 5.12
CA GLN A 42 13.48 -7.09 4.21
C GLN A 42 12.33 -6.10 4.40
N LYS A 43 12.01 -5.67 5.64
CA LYS A 43 11.03 -4.62 5.94
C LYS A 43 11.42 -3.29 5.28
N LEU A 44 12.68 -2.86 5.45
CA LEU A 44 13.22 -1.67 4.79
C LEU A 44 13.19 -1.77 3.27
N LYS A 45 13.49 -2.95 2.70
CA LYS A 45 13.41 -3.18 1.26
C LYS A 45 11.96 -3.06 0.72
N ILE A 46 10.97 -3.52 1.48
CA ILE A 46 9.54 -3.33 1.15
C ILE A 46 9.22 -1.84 1.15
N ALA A 47 9.52 -1.13 2.24
CA ALA A 47 9.28 0.30 2.38
C ALA A 47 9.93 1.13 1.26
N LEU A 48 11.16 0.81 0.88
CA LEU A 48 11.84 1.47 -0.24
C LEU A 48 11.14 1.19 -1.58
N LYS A 49 10.73 -0.06 -1.84
CA LYS A 49 10.01 -0.39 -3.07
C LYS A 49 8.68 0.32 -3.18
N ASP A 50 7.89 0.35 -2.09
CA ASP A 50 6.59 1.04 -2.06
C ASP A 50 6.77 2.56 -2.16
N SER A 51 7.85 3.14 -1.58
CA SER A 51 8.15 4.57 -1.64
C SER A 51 8.59 5.05 -3.02
N PHE A 52 9.38 4.24 -3.73
CA PHE A 52 10.01 4.63 -4.99
C PHE A 52 9.46 3.90 -6.22
N ASP A 53 8.29 3.29 -6.12
CA ASP A 53 7.60 2.75 -7.28
C ASP A 53 7.04 3.90 -8.15
N TRP A 54 7.38 3.91 -9.45
CA TRP A 54 7.06 5.03 -10.34
C TRP A 54 5.57 5.44 -10.38
N PRO A 55 4.59 4.51 -10.24
CA PRO A 55 3.20 4.92 -10.23
C PRO A 55 2.79 5.73 -9.01
N SER A 56 3.53 5.63 -7.90
CA SER A 56 3.30 6.44 -6.70
C SER A 56 3.46 7.94 -6.98
N TYR A 57 4.34 8.31 -7.91
CA TYR A 57 4.50 9.70 -8.33
C TYR A 57 3.32 10.22 -9.15
N ILE A 58 2.64 9.36 -9.92
CA ILE A 58 1.39 9.72 -10.61
C ILE A 58 0.31 10.01 -9.58
N THR A 59 0.17 9.14 -8.58
CA THR A 59 -0.80 9.32 -7.49
C THR A 59 -0.49 10.60 -6.70
N GLY A 60 0.78 10.85 -6.38
CA GLY A 60 1.24 12.10 -5.75
C GLY A 60 0.89 13.32 -6.59
N GLY A 61 1.05 13.24 -7.90
CA GLY A 61 0.69 14.31 -8.85
C GLY A 61 -0.81 14.61 -8.85
N LEU A 62 -1.66 13.59 -8.81
CA LEU A 62 -3.11 13.74 -8.71
C LEU A 62 -3.52 14.40 -7.39
N PHE A 63 -2.96 13.96 -6.26
CA PHE A 63 -3.19 14.59 -4.97
C PHE A 63 -2.69 16.03 -4.92
N ALA A 64 -1.52 16.32 -5.49
CA ALA A 64 -1.01 17.69 -5.59
C ALA A 64 -1.96 18.58 -6.40
N GLY A 65 -2.57 18.06 -7.47
CA GLY A 65 -3.61 18.74 -8.24
C GLY A 65 -4.86 19.03 -7.43
N LEU A 66 -5.37 18.04 -6.68
CA LEU A 66 -6.52 18.23 -5.79
C LEU A 66 -6.23 19.27 -4.70
N TYR A 67 -5.09 19.19 -4.03
CA TYR A 67 -4.66 20.17 -3.04
C TYR A 67 -4.47 21.57 -3.63
N GLN A 68 -4.09 21.67 -4.91
CA GLN A 68 -4.03 22.92 -5.62
C GLN A 68 -5.44 23.51 -5.83
N LEU A 69 -6.41 22.70 -6.24
CA LEU A 69 -7.80 23.11 -6.45
C LEU A 69 -8.46 23.55 -5.14
N GLU A 70 -8.19 22.83 -4.04
CA GLU A 70 -8.70 23.14 -2.70
C GLU A 70 -7.96 24.32 -2.04
N ASN A 71 -6.90 24.84 -2.67
CA ASN A 71 -5.98 25.81 -2.07
C ASN A 71 -5.43 25.37 -0.72
N SER A 72 -5.20 24.06 -0.55
CA SER A 72 -4.56 23.52 0.64
C SER A 72 -3.16 24.11 0.78
N ASN A 73 -2.79 24.52 2.00
CA ASN A 73 -1.57 25.27 2.28
C ASN A 73 -1.43 26.53 1.39
N PRO A 74 -2.20 27.59 1.69
CA PRO A 74 -2.23 28.82 0.88
C PRO A 74 -0.86 29.48 0.71
N SER A 75 0.06 29.34 1.70
CA SER A 75 1.44 29.84 1.63
C SER A 75 2.25 29.27 0.47
N PHE A 76 1.85 28.11 -0.09
CA PHE A 76 2.51 27.55 -1.26
C PHE A 76 2.22 28.33 -2.53
N GLY A 77 1.16 29.19 -2.52
CA GLY A 77 0.68 29.92 -3.67
C GLY A 77 -0.07 29.05 -4.66
N GLN A 78 -0.41 29.66 -5.78
CA GLN A 78 -1.10 29.02 -6.91
C GLN A 78 -0.19 28.93 -8.14
N GLY A 79 -0.68 28.34 -9.22
CA GLY A 79 0.07 28.15 -10.45
C GLY A 79 1.12 27.03 -10.36
N THR A 80 2.04 27.03 -11.29
CA THR A 80 3.03 25.96 -11.45
C THR A 80 3.92 25.77 -10.21
N ALA A 81 4.39 26.88 -9.62
CA ALA A 81 5.24 26.83 -8.43
C ALA A 81 4.49 26.25 -7.23
N GLY A 82 3.23 26.65 -7.02
CA GLY A 82 2.38 26.11 -5.96
C GLY A 82 2.10 24.60 -6.15
N TYR A 83 1.86 24.19 -7.39
CA TYR A 83 1.69 22.78 -7.72
C TYR A 83 2.93 21.93 -7.38
N PHE A 84 4.12 22.36 -7.81
CA PHE A 84 5.34 21.60 -7.51
C PHE A 84 5.71 21.57 -6.03
N ARG A 85 5.38 22.60 -5.26
CA ARG A 85 5.53 22.56 -3.80
C ARG A 85 4.61 21.50 -3.17
N ARG A 86 3.34 21.43 -3.61
CA ARG A 86 2.39 20.41 -3.15
C ARG A 86 2.81 19.01 -3.60
N LEU A 87 3.29 18.86 -4.82
CA LEU A 87 3.82 17.59 -5.32
C LEU A 87 5.02 17.10 -4.49
N GLY A 88 5.98 18.00 -4.20
CA GLY A 88 7.15 17.68 -3.39
C GLY A 88 6.78 17.28 -1.97
N THR A 89 5.89 18.03 -1.32
CA THR A 89 5.45 17.71 0.06
C THR A 89 4.60 16.45 0.12
N SER A 90 3.67 16.21 -0.81
CA SER A 90 2.87 14.99 -0.88
C SER A 90 3.74 13.75 -1.14
N SER A 91 4.73 13.87 -2.03
CA SER A 91 5.68 12.78 -2.28
C SER A 91 6.57 12.54 -1.05
N GLY A 92 6.97 13.60 -0.36
CA GLY A 92 7.71 13.52 0.91
C GLY A 92 6.91 12.80 1.99
N ASP A 93 5.64 13.16 2.17
CA ASP A 93 4.74 12.49 3.12
C ASP A 93 4.62 11.00 2.82
N GLN A 94 4.46 10.63 1.54
CA GLN A 94 4.38 9.23 1.13
C GLN A 94 5.66 8.45 1.42
N ILE A 95 6.81 9.00 1.06
CA ILE A 95 8.11 8.36 1.30
C ILE A 95 8.34 8.20 2.81
N ILE A 96 8.14 9.27 3.58
CA ILE A 96 8.32 9.24 5.04
C ILE A 96 7.31 8.28 5.68
N GLY A 97 6.04 8.33 5.26
CA GLY A 97 4.99 7.43 5.73
C GLY A 97 5.37 5.96 5.53
N ASN A 98 5.67 5.55 4.30
CA ASN A 98 6.08 4.18 4.00
C ASN A 98 7.32 3.76 4.79
N MET A 99 8.35 4.62 4.85
CA MET A 99 9.56 4.33 5.62
C MET A 99 9.26 4.13 7.11
N MET A 100 8.36 4.92 7.69
CA MET A 100 7.99 4.79 9.11
C MET A 100 7.06 3.61 9.35
N THR A 101 5.99 3.43 8.56
CA THR A 101 4.97 2.39 8.81
C THR A 101 5.39 0.99 8.38
N GLU A 102 6.25 0.86 7.35
CA GLU A 102 6.63 -0.43 6.78
C GLU A 102 8.08 -0.84 7.10
N GLY A 103 8.96 0.14 7.32
CA GLY A 103 10.39 -0.09 7.50
C GLY A 103 10.88 0.07 8.93
N ILE A 104 10.94 1.31 9.40
CA ILE A 104 11.65 1.70 10.62
C ILE A 104 10.89 1.24 11.87
N VAL A 105 9.67 1.74 12.07
CA VAL A 105 8.89 1.43 13.29
C VAL A 105 8.67 -0.07 13.43
N PRO A 106 8.20 -0.82 12.41
CA PRO A 106 7.99 -2.25 12.57
C PRO A 106 9.29 -3.04 12.79
N SER A 107 10.44 -2.52 12.36
CA SER A 107 11.72 -3.14 12.68
C SER A 107 12.10 -2.97 14.13
N LEU A 108 11.84 -1.80 14.71
CA LEU A 108 12.17 -1.47 16.11
C LEU A 108 11.28 -2.23 17.10
N ILE A 109 9.97 -2.34 16.81
CA ILE A 109 9.00 -2.97 17.71
C ILE A 109 8.70 -4.44 17.37
N HIS A 110 9.45 -5.03 16.43
CA HIS A 110 9.28 -6.42 15.98
C HIS A 110 7.88 -6.74 15.46
N GLN A 111 7.25 -5.80 14.74
CA GLN A 111 5.95 -5.94 14.11
C GLN A 111 6.10 -6.22 12.61
N ASP A 112 5.22 -7.05 12.04
CA ASP A 112 5.24 -7.39 10.63
C ASP A 112 4.41 -6.35 9.84
N PRO A 113 5.00 -5.60 8.88
CA PRO A 113 4.29 -4.56 8.14
C PRO A 113 3.41 -5.12 7.02
N ARG A 114 3.45 -6.44 6.76
CA ARG A 114 2.73 -7.05 5.64
C ARG A 114 1.22 -7.06 5.88
N TYR A 115 0.46 -6.81 4.80
CA TYR A 115 -0.96 -7.05 4.74
C TYR A 115 -1.22 -8.51 4.35
N PHE A 116 -1.93 -9.26 5.19
CA PHE A 116 -2.24 -10.68 4.99
C PHE A 116 -3.63 -10.80 4.36
N ARG A 117 -3.66 -10.86 3.02
CA ARG A 117 -4.90 -10.91 2.24
C ARG A 117 -5.67 -12.21 2.48
N LEU A 118 -6.98 -12.11 2.73
CA LEU A 118 -7.85 -13.28 2.89
C LEU A 118 -8.12 -13.99 1.56
N GLY A 119 -8.24 -13.24 0.47
CA GLY A 119 -8.57 -13.76 -0.85
C GLY A 119 -10.02 -14.24 -0.98
N ILE A 120 -10.33 -14.83 -2.15
CA ILE A 120 -11.70 -15.25 -2.53
C ILE A 120 -12.28 -16.27 -1.54
N THR A 121 -11.45 -17.14 -0.98
CA THR A 121 -11.84 -18.20 -0.04
C THR A 121 -12.01 -17.70 1.40
N GLY A 122 -11.63 -16.45 1.69
CA GLY A 122 -11.59 -15.87 3.04
C GLY A 122 -12.93 -15.44 3.62
N GLY A 123 -14.06 -15.83 3.00
CA GLY A 123 -15.40 -15.55 3.49
C GLY A 123 -16.20 -14.56 2.63
N THR A 124 -17.27 -13.99 3.21
CA THR A 124 -18.14 -13.07 2.50
C THR A 124 -17.45 -11.75 2.14
N ARG A 125 -17.93 -11.06 1.10
CA ARG A 125 -17.38 -9.74 0.71
C ARG A 125 -17.41 -8.74 1.88
N LYS A 126 -18.47 -8.72 2.68
CA LYS A 126 -18.57 -7.85 3.87
C LYS A 126 -17.47 -8.17 4.89
N HIS A 127 -17.26 -9.46 5.20
CA HIS A 127 -16.20 -9.89 6.10
C HIS A 127 -14.81 -9.47 5.60
N ARG A 128 -14.53 -9.63 4.32
CA ARG A 128 -13.25 -9.25 3.70
C ARG A 128 -13.02 -7.73 3.74
N VAL A 129 -14.07 -6.92 3.48
CA VAL A 129 -13.98 -5.44 3.62
C VAL A 129 -13.67 -5.07 5.08
N LEU A 130 -14.43 -5.60 6.05
CA LEU A 130 -14.20 -5.31 7.47
C LEU A 130 -12.82 -5.76 7.93
N TYR A 131 -12.33 -6.90 7.44
CA TYR A 131 -10.98 -7.38 7.72
C TYR A 131 -9.92 -6.43 7.16
N ALA A 132 -10.07 -6.01 5.89
CA ALA A 132 -9.13 -5.08 5.24
C ALA A 132 -9.08 -3.72 5.97
N LEU A 133 -10.24 -3.17 6.34
CA LEU A 133 -10.32 -1.96 7.16
C LEU A 133 -9.73 -2.19 8.56
N GLY A 134 -10.02 -3.32 9.17
CA GLY A 134 -9.52 -3.69 10.51
C GLY A 134 -8.00 -3.89 10.58
N SER A 135 -7.32 -4.09 9.44
CA SER A 135 -5.86 -4.21 9.38
C SER A 135 -5.11 -2.93 9.77
N ILE A 136 -5.79 -1.76 9.74
CA ILE A 136 -5.26 -0.51 10.31
C ILE A 136 -5.13 -0.61 11.84
N VAL A 137 -6.00 -1.38 12.48
CA VAL A 137 -6.02 -1.51 13.95
C VAL A 137 -5.28 -2.76 14.40
N VAL A 138 -5.31 -3.84 13.61
CA VAL A 138 -4.74 -5.14 13.98
C VAL A 138 -3.65 -5.55 13.00
N ALA A 139 -2.45 -5.74 13.49
CA ALA A 139 -1.29 -6.27 12.77
C ALA A 139 -0.78 -7.58 13.40
N ARG A 140 0.30 -8.12 12.87
CA ARG A 140 1.01 -9.27 13.44
C ARG A 140 2.39 -8.86 13.96
N MET A 141 2.81 -9.51 15.04
CA MET A 141 4.21 -9.46 15.48
C MET A 141 5.07 -10.39 14.60
N ASP A 142 6.37 -10.22 14.66
CA ASP A 142 7.35 -11.14 14.03
C ASP A 142 7.23 -12.61 14.54
N THR A 143 6.50 -12.82 15.62
CA THR A 143 6.12 -14.13 16.15
C THR A 143 4.85 -14.72 15.53
N GLY A 144 4.15 -13.97 14.66
CA GLY A 144 2.87 -14.33 14.08
C GLY A 144 1.64 -14.00 14.95
N LYS A 145 1.82 -13.59 16.21
CA LYS A 145 0.72 -13.21 17.11
C LYS A 145 0.09 -11.89 16.68
N LYS A 146 -1.25 -11.81 16.75
CA LYS A 146 -1.99 -10.57 16.48
C LYS A 146 -1.78 -9.57 17.63
N THR A 147 -1.68 -8.29 17.27
CA THR A 147 -1.52 -7.17 18.21
C THR A 147 -2.14 -5.91 17.62
N PHE A 148 -2.24 -4.84 18.43
CA PHE A 148 -2.56 -3.53 17.91
C PHE A 148 -1.50 -3.08 16.90
N ASN A 149 -1.90 -2.39 15.84
CA ASN A 149 -1.00 -1.96 14.76
C ASN A 149 -0.24 -0.68 15.14
N PHE A 150 0.72 -0.84 16.05
CA PHE A 150 1.57 0.27 16.50
C PHE A 150 2.41 0.87 15.37
N SER A 151 2.80 0.05 14.38
CA SER A 151 3.57 0.53 13.22
C SER A 151 2.77 1.51 12.39
N GLU A 152 1.50 1.23 12.15
CA GLU A 152 0.60 2.09 11.39
C GLU A 152 0.36 3.42 12.09
N TRP A 153 -0.14 3.36 13.33
CA TRP A 153 -0.46 4.57 14.08
C TRP A 153 0.77 5.37 14.49
N GLY A 154 1.80 4.70 15.00
CA GLY A 154 3.05 5.34 15.41
C GLY A 154 3.83 5.90 14.20
N GLY A 155 3.93 5.13 13.12
CA GLY A 155 4.60 5.54 11.89
C GLY A 155 3.94 6.75 11.24
N ASN A 156 2.62 6.73 11.09
CA ASN A 156 1.86 7.87 10.53
C ASN A 156 1.87 9.09 11.45
N THR A 157 1.89 8.90 12.79
CA THR A 157 2.08 10.00 13.75
C THR A 157 3.45 10.65 13.55
N LEU A 158 4.51 9.87 13.42
CA LEU A 158 5.85 10.38 13.15
C LEU A 158 5.91 11.12 11.82
N MET A 159 5.36 10.55 10.75
CA MET A 159 5.28 11.21 9.44
C MET A 159 4.53 12.55 9.53
N ALA A 160 3.33 12.57 10.14
CA ALA A 160 2.54 13.79 10.30
C ALA A 160 3.25 14.86 11.14
N SER A 161 4.03 14.44 12.15
CA SER A 161 4.83 15.35 12.98
C SER A 161 6.04 15.91 12.23
N ILE A 162 6.72 15.10 11.42
CA ILE A 162 7.80 15.54 10.55
C ILE A 162 7.27 16.52 9.49
N GLY A 163 6.04 16.30 8.99
CA GLY A 163 5.34 17.19 8.09
C GLY A 163 5.25 18.64 8.59
N ASN A 164 5.19 18.86 9.91
CA ASN A 164 5.19 20.20 10.49
C ASN A 164 6.44 21.04 10.16
N ALA A 165 7.54 20.39 9.76
CA ALA A 165 8.77 21.08 9.36
C ALA A 165 8.62 21.78 8.00
N TYR A 166 7.84 21.19 7.06
CA TYR A 166 7.73 21.71 5.69
C TYR A 166 6.31 22.17 5.29
N TYR A 167 5.31 22.03 6.18
CA TYR A 167 3.99 22.62 5.99
C TYR A 167 3.84 23.92 6.82
N PRO A 168 4.01 25.11 6.23
CA PRO A 168 3.97 26.35 6.98
C PRO A 168 2.60 26.66 7.60
N ASP A 169 1.51 26.30 6.90
CA ASP A 169 0.13 26.59 7.30
C ASP A 169 -0.48 25.50 8.21
N GLY A 170 0.20 24.38 8.40
CA GLY A 170 -0.36 23.20 9.04
C GLY A 170 0.45 22.66 10.23
N ARG A 171 0.95 23.54 11.11
CA ARG A 171 1.79 23.16 12.28
C ARG A 171 1.01 22.92 13.58
N SER A 172 -0.31 23.10 13.56
CA SER A 172 -1.14 22.88 14.74
C SER A 172 -1.31 21.38 15.03
N ALA A 173 -1.61 21.02 16.30
CA ALA A 173 -1.95 19.66 16.69
C ALA A 173 -3.16 19.12 15.91
N SER A 174 -4.15 19.98 15.61
CA SER A 174 -5.31 19.63 14.80
C SER A 174 -4.91 19.27 13.37
N ALA A 175 -4.05 20.07 12.71
CA ALA A 175 -3.56 19.78 11.36
C ALA A 175 -2.72 18.50 11.31
N THR A 176 -1.90 18.26 12.35
CA THR A 176 -1.14 17.00 12.50
C THR A 176 -2.07 15.80 12.65
N GLY A 177 -3.10 15.92 13.50
CA GLY A 177 -4.12 14.88 13.67
C GLY A 177 -4.91 14.60 12.39
N GLN A 178 -5.25 15.64 11.64
CA GLN A 178 -5.92 15.50 10.35
C GLN A 178 -5.04 14.75 9.33
N ARG A 179 -3.76 15.08 9.22
CA ARG A 179 -2.81 14.34 8.35
C ARG A 179 -2.71 12.87 8.76
N LEU A 180 -2.61 12.59 10.06
CA LEU A 180 -2.61 11.22 10.57
C LEU A 180 -3.87 10.45 10.13
N LEU A 181 -5.05 11.03 10.32
CA LEU A 181 -6.31 10.36 9.97
C LEU A 181 -6.44 10.15 8.45
N ILE A 182 -6.01 11.12 7.64
CA ILE A 182 -5.99 10.99 6.17
C ILE A 182 -5.04 9.86 5.76
N ALA A 183 -3.84 9.78 6.33
CA ALA A 183 -2.87 8.72 6.04
C ALA A 183 -3.44 7.34 6.39
N CYS A 184 -3.92 7.13 7.62
CA CYS A 184 -4.55 5.89 8.03
C CYS A 184 -5.78 5.53 7.18
N GLY A 185 -6.60 6.51 6.80
CA GLY A 185 -7.75 6.31 5.91
C GLY A 185 -7.33 5.88 4.50
N THR A 186 -6.27 6.47 3.97
CA THR A 186 -5.69 6.10 2.67
C THR A 186 -5.14 4.67 2.69
N ASP A 187 -4.44 4.30 3.76
CA ASP A 187 -3.92 2.94 3.93
C ASP A 187 -5.04 1.92 4.11
N ALA A 188 -6.10 2.25 4.85
CA ALA A 188 -7.30 1.42 4.97
C ALA A 188 -7.95 1.16 3.60
N PHE A 189 -8.16 2.22 2.81
CA PHE A 189 -8.70 2.13 1.47
C PHE A 189 -7.80 1.31 0.54
N SER A 190 -6.48 1.55 0.59
CA SER A 190 -5.48 0.79 -0.15
C SER A 190 -5.56 -0.71 0.17
N ASN A 191 -5.72 -1.09 1.44
CA ASN A 191 -5.86 -2.48 1.85
C ASN A 191 -7.16 -3.12 1.31
N VAL A 192 -8.27 -2.37 1.23
CA VAL A 192 -9.49 -2.84 0.57
C VAL A 192 -9.24 -3.09 -0.92
N LEU A 193 -8.57 -2.17 -1.62
CA LEU A 193 -8.24 -2.38 -3.03
C LEU A 193 -7.32 -3.61 -3.23
N LYS A 194 -6.31 -3.78 -2.37
CA LYS A 194 -5.40 -4.93 -2.38
C LYS A 194 -6.15 -6.25 -2.11
N GLU A 195 -7.14 -6.24 -1.22
CA GLU A 195 -7.97 -7.41 -0.90
C GLU A 195 -8.77 -7.90 -2.11
N PHE A 196 -9.38 -6.98 -2.87
CA PHE A 196 -10.28 -7.32 -3.98
C PHE A 196 -9.63 -7.35 -5.36
N TRP A 197 -8.37 -6.97 -5.48
CA TRP A 197 -7.66 -6.95 -6.76
C TRP A 197 -7.71 -8.28 -7.53
N PRO A 198 -7.49 -9.46 -6.91
CA PRO A 198 -7.57 -10.73 -7.63
C PRO A 198 -8.98 -11.03 -8.15
N ASP A 199 -10.02 -10.64 -7.41
CA ASP A 199 -11.41 -10.82 -7.84
C ASP A 199 -11.67 -10.01 -9.12
N VAL A 200 -11.21 -8.77 -9.16
CA VAL A 200 -11.33 -7.89 -10.34
C VAL A 200 -10.54 -8.46 -11.52
N LYS A 201 -9.31 -8.92 -11.28
CA LYS A 201 -8.45 -9.53 -12.31
C LYS A 201 -9.11 -10.77 -12.91
N GLN A 202 -9.63 -11.66 -12.07
CA GLN A 202 -10.34 -12.86 -12.50
C GLN A 202 -11.61 -12.52 -13.30
N TRP A 203 -12.38 -11.52 -12.84
CA TRP A 203 -13.56 -11.07 -13.55
C TRP A 203 -13.23 -10.50 -14.95
N LEU A 204 -12.16 -9.69 -15.05
CA LEU A 204 -11.70 -9.16 -16.33
C LEU A 204 -11.22 -10.26 -17.27
N HIS A 205 -10.48 -11.26 -16.75
CA HIS A 205 -10.02 -12.41 -17.50
C HIS A 205 -11.19 -13.22 -18.07
N ASN A 206 -12.17 -13.54 -17.22
CA ASN A 206 -13.36 -14.31 -17.62
C ASN A 206 -14.22 -13.56 -18.66
N ARG A 207 -14.24 -12.22 -18.62
CA ARG A 207 -14.93 -11.43 -19.64
C ARG A 207 -14.24 -11.53 -21.01
N LYS A 208 -12.90 -11.47 -21.06
CA LYS A 208 -12.16 -11.57 -22.32
C LYS A 208 -12.40 -12.92 -23.01
N HIS A 209 -12.41 -14.02 -22.28
CA HIS A 209 -12.66 -15.36 -22.84
C HIS A 209 -14.12 -15.61 -23.24
N LYS A 210 -15.09 -14.86 -22.69
CA LYS A 210 -16.49 -14.95 -23.17
C LYS A 210 -16.73 -14.21 -24.50
N THR A 211 -15.81 -13.35 -24.91
CA THR A 211 -15.94 -12.54 -26.15
C THR A 211 -15.18 -13.16 -27.33
N GLU A 212 -14.38 -14.21 -27.14
CA GLU A 212 -13.82 -14.99 -28.22
C GLU A 212 -14.90 -15.94 -28.79
N PRO A 213 -15.32 -15.80 -30.06
CA PRO A 213 -16.25 -16.76 -30.68
C PRO A 213 -15.56 -18.14 -30.71
N ALA A 214 -16.32 -19.16 -30.30
CA ALA A 214 -15.86 -20.53 -30.43
C ALA A 214 -15.36 -20.77 -31.87
N ALA A 215 -14.09 -21.16 -32.00
CA ALA A 215 -13.53 -21.52 -33.30
C ALA A 215 -14.40 -22.61 -33.92
N ILE A 216 -15.00 -22.33 -35.06
CA ILE A 216 -15.80 -23.29 -35.83
C ILE A 216 -14.86 -24.46 -36.18
N PRO A 217 -15.16 -25.69 -35.76
CA PRO A 217 -14.33 -26.83 -36.14
C PRO A 217 -14.33 -26.94 -37.67
N ALA A 218 -13.13 -26.94 -38.25
CA ALA A 218 -12.95 -27.13 -39.69
C ALA A 218 -13.60 -28.46 -40.08
N VAL A 219 -14.64 -28.37 -40.93
CA VAL A 219 -15.26 -29.56 -41.57
C VAL A 219 -14.22 -30.13 -42.51
N THR A 220 -13.60 -31.24 -42.12
CA THR A 220 -12.78 -32.04 -43.03
C THR A 220 -13.73 -32.74 -44.02
N SER A 221 -13.84 -32.18 -45.23
CA SER A 221 -14.44 -32.86 -46.36
C SER A 221 -13.50 -33.96 -46.80
N SER A 222 -13.86 -35.21 -46.49
CA SER A 222 -13.28 -36.40 -47.10
C SER A 222 -13.87 -36.54 -48.51
N HIS A 223 -13.00 -36.45 -49.49
CA HIS A 223 -13.23 -37.01 -50.85
C HIS A 223 -12.35 -38.22 -51.01
#